data_d2552a4fef2f8073b6b63428437748ce
#
_entry.id   d2552a4fef2f8073b6b63428437748ce
#
_cell.length_a   1.000
_cell.length_b   1.000
_cell.length_c   1.000
_cell.angle_alpha   90.00
_cell.angle_beta   90.00
_cell.angle_gamma   90.00
#
_symmetry.space_group_name_H-M   'P 1'
#
loop_
_entity.id
_entity.type
_entity.pdbx_description
1 polymer ?
#
loop_
_entity_poly.entity_id
_entity_poly.type
_entity_poly.pdbx_seq_one_letter_code
_entity_poly.pdbx_strand_id
1 'polypeptide(L)'
;MATQKRATSTRKPNASAKGPANQPPSEPFMPVAENAPAPTDLPDKIAEGGRSGFGSRLGFILAAVGSAVGFGSIARFPMNAANNGGAMFLLMYAFIMLAIGIPMMVAEFSLGRSAQKNTAGAFNVLTGEAKTRWRSAGILFFVLAAFILSYYGILTGWTLRYLFGSLSGAYFDDPDAYLTDTIEGPYTLLWFAVTMVLTGAALTTKISKGIEKVNLFMMPTLYLIIIGLAIYAATLPNIAAGYRYYLDPDFTAFTLPVFTAAIGQAFFSLSLAQGAMMTYSSYIPKTTSLASNAAIISGSTLTFATMCGFMIFPLLASFGYALNPDTPAGLGLIFGPLADTFAQMGTPTGQIVGTLFFTATFFAAFTSAVSLAEPGIAYVVEERGIDRRRAAILVCALIYVLGIGAAFSFQLLDFESLALTDASIVLGGFLIAVYVGWFSPGAVARARMDECEKGWTISKFAYPMMRYVMPAILGVLLLFQIMGTPCVLSGGDESSGLIEQIVKQFGGDAPKVLGCAPSAPAGATP
;
A
#
# COMPACT_ATOMS: atom_id res chain seq x y z
N MET A 1 -13.06 65.11 57.89
CA MET A 1 -14.24 65.99 57.72
C MET A 1 -14.99 65.53 56.48
N ALA A 2 -16.07 64.93 56.74
CA ALA A 2 -17.41 65.23 56.26
C ALA A 2 -17.64 64.83 54.77
N THR A 3 -18.41 63.90 54.56
CA THR A 3 -19.84 63.51 54.61
C THR A 3 -20.55 63.55 53.24
N GLN A 4 -21.07 62.40 52.84
CA GLN A 4 -22.50 62.20 52.42
C GLN A 4 -22.92 62.73 51.02
N LYS A 5 -23.80 62.17 50.24
CA LYS A 5 -24.87 61.17 50.32
C LYS A 5 -25.44 60.86 48.92
N ARG A 6 -25.87 59.63 48.74
CA ARG A 6 -27.09 59.10 48.09
C ARG A 6 -27.84 59.94 47.04
N ALA A 7 -28.17 59.31 45.92
CA ALA A 7 -29.57 59.10 45.55
C ALA A 7 -29.74 58.03 44.41
N THR A 8 -30.66 57.15 44.68
CA THR A 8 -31.30 56.11 43.88
C THR A 8 -32.20 56.67 42.80
N SER A 9 -32.26 56.10 41.62
CA SER A 9 -33.45 56.12 40.77
C SER A 9 -33.62 54.86 39.96
N THR A 10 -34.65 54.15 40.27
CA THR A 10 -35.28 53.01 39.61
C THR A 10 -35.92 53.42 38.29
N ARG A 11 -35.70 52.62 37.23
CA ARG A 11 -36.69 52.42 36.16
C ARG A 11 -36.60 51.06 35.54
N LYS A 12 -37.60 50.23 35.66
CA LYS A 12 -37.94 49.01 34.96
C LYS A 12 -38.79 49.34 33.71
N PRO A 13 -39.20 48.35 32.89
CA PRO A 13 -38.54 47.85 31.70
C PRO A 13 -39.41 48.05 30.46
N ASN A 14 -38.87 47.84 29.26
CA ASN A 14 -39.77 47.56 28.15
C ASN A 14 -39.17 46.45 27.24
N ALA A 15 -40.06 45.59 26.78
CA ALA A 15 -39.88 44.32 26.14
C ALA A 15 -39.63 44.44 24.62
N SER A 16 -39.15 43.33 24.09
CA SER A 16 -39.33 42.87 22.71
C SER A 16 -38.31 43.29 21.64
N ALA A 17 -37.34 42.39 21.39
CA ALA A 17 -36.99 42.00 20.03
C ALA A 17 -36.34 40.62 20.07
N LYS A 18 -36.96 39.64 19.41
CA LYS A 18 -36.42 38.29 19.15
C LYS A 18 -35.24 38.39 18.20
N GLY A 19 -34.04 37.99 18.61
CA GLY A 19 -32.90 37.74 17.78
C GLY A 19 -32.64 36.22 17.65
N PRO A 20 -31.98 35.75 16.61
CA PRO A 20 -31.96 34.33 16.24
C PRO A 20 -31.04 33.47 17.10
N ALA A 21 -31.37 32.18 17.12
CA ALA A 21 -30.89 31.12 17.96
C ALA A 21 -29.35 30.89 17.93
N ASN A 22 -28.87 30.58 19.11
CA ASN A 22 -27.65 29.79 19.49
C ASN A 22 -26.78 29.25 18.37
N GLN A 23 -25.66 29.90 18.16
CA GLN A 23 -24.41 29.25 17.72
C GLN A 23 -23.61 28.90 19.00
N PRO A 24 -23.03 27.69 19.07
CA PRO A 24 -22.11 27.37 20.16
C PRO A 24 -20.86 28.25 20.04
N PRO A 25 -20.22 28.62 21.18
CA PRO A 25 -19.03 29.47 21.16
C PRO A 25 -17.88 28.77 20.39
N SER A 26 -17.36 29.49 19.41
CA SER A 26 -16.11 29.13 18.76
C SER A 26 -14.98 29.21 19.79
N GLU A 27 -14.39 28.08 20.15
CA GLU A 27 -13.15 28.07 20.93
C GLU A 27 -12.09 28.95 20.22
N PRO A 28 -11.34 29.79 20.93
CA PRO A 28 -10.35 30.64 20.33
C PRO A 28 -9.21 29.76 19.77
N PHE A 29 -8.95 29.93 18.48
CA PHE A 29 -7.77 29.40 17.79
C PHE A 29 -6.53 29.89 18.54
N MET A 30 -5.84 29.02 19.26
CA MET A 30 -4.54 29.37 19.87
C MET A 30 -3.51 29.59 18.76
N PRO A 31 -2.85 30.76 18.70
CA PRO A 31 -1.79 30.98 17.73
C PRO A 31 -0.64 30.00 18.03
N VAL A 32 -0.21 29.28 17.00
CA VAL A 32 0.96 28.40 17.04
C VAL A 32 2.19 29.27 17.36
N ALA A 33 2.89 28.93 18.42
CA ALA A 33 4.12 29.62 18.81
C ALA A 33 5.14 29.58 17.66
N GLU A 34 5.55 30.76 17.21
CA GLU A 34 6.41 31.01 16.04
C GLU A 34 7.86 30.52 16.19
N ASN A 35 8.24 29.94 17.35
CA ASN A 35 9.60 29.54 17.71
C ASN A 35 9.71 28.14 18.34
N ALA A 36 8.93 27.16 17.87
CA ALA A 36 9.19 25.79 18.29
C ALA A 36 10.41 25.25 17.52
N PRO A 37 11.47 24.73 18.18
CA PRO A 37 12.59 24.07 17.50
C PRO A 37 12.05 22.89 16.69
N ALA A 38 12.63 22.65 15.50
CA ALA A 38 12.27 21.48 14.70
C ALA A 38 12.53 20.21 15.56
N PRO A 39 11.51 19.42 15.90
CA PRO A 39 11.71 18.26 16.75
C PRO A 39 12.49 17.21 15.97
N THR A 40 13.73 16.96 16.34
CA THR A 40 14.53 15.83 15.88
C THR A 40 14.06 14.52 16.52
N ASP A 41 13.47 14.60 17.71
CA ASP A 41 12.96 13.44 18.45
C ASP A 41 11.48 13.62 18.78
N LEU A 42 10.68 12.58 18.50
CA LEU A 42 9.27 12.52 18.86
C LEU A 42 9.13 11.89 20.25
N PRO A 43 8.29 12.44 21.16
CA PRO A 43 8.10 11.83 22.47
C PRO A 43 7.41 10.47 22.37
N ASP A 44 7.83 9.50 23.18
CA ASP A 44 7.27 8.14 23.26
C ASP A 44 5.74 8.09 23.58
N LYS A 45 5.17 9.21 24.01
CA LYS A 45 3.75 9.36 24.35
C LYS A 45 3.13 10.46 23.51
N ILE A 46 2.35 10.09 22.52
CA ILE A 46 1.76 11.02 21.53
C ILE A 46 0.36 11.46 21.91
N ALA A 47 -0.37 10.75 22.74
CA ALA A 47 -1.77 11.02 23.03
C ALA A 47 -2.08 11.08 24.53
N GLU A 48 -3.13 11.83 24.88
CA GLU A 48 -3.80 11.86 26.19
C GLU A 48 -4.40 10.48 26.57
N GLY A 49 -3.68 9.41 26.50
CA GLY A 49 -4.12 8.04 26.77
C GLY A 49 -2.99 7.02 26.85
N GLY A 50 -1.72 7.46 26.76
CA GLY A 50 -0.58 6.55 26.92
C GLY A 50 -0.28 5.65 25.71
N ARG A 51 -0.81 5.94 24.51
CA ARG A 51 -0.54 5.23 23.27
C ARG A 51 0.93 5.45 22.85
N SER A 52 1.68 4.38 22.58
CA SER A 52 3.05 4.49 22.08
C SER A 52 3.05 4.91 20.61
N GLY A 53 3.88 5.88 20.25
CA GLY A 53 4.07 6.34 18.87
C GLY A 53 5.46 6.02 18.32
N PHE A 54 5.76 6.56 17.14
CA PHE A 54 7.12 6.56 16.60
C PHE A 54 8.05 7.44 17.46
N GLY A 55 9.28 6.99 17.67
CA GLY A 55 10.27 7.73 18.45
C GLY A 55 10.89 8.90 17.66
N SER A 56 10.86 8.82 16.32
CA SER A 56 11.44 9.85 15.45
C SER A 56 10.66 10.04 14.15
N ARG A 57 10.80 11.23 13.54
CA ARG A 57 10.25 11.50 12.19
C ARG A 57 10.88 10.56 11.14
N LEU A 58 12.18 10.32 11.24
CA LEU A 58 12.89 9.39 10.36
C LEU A 58 12.35 7.97 10.53
N GLY A 59 12.10 7.53 11.76
CA GLY A 59 11.51 6.23 12.04
C GLY A 59 10.12 6.06 11.44
N PHE A 60 9.27 7.08 11.51
CA PHE A 60 7.98 7.09 10.81
C PHE A 60 8.14 7.00 9.30
N ILE A 61 9.01 7.85 8.70
CA ILE A 61 9.24 7.85 7.25
C ILE A 61 9.75 6.49 6.79
N LEU A 62 10.76 5.92 7.46
CA LEU A 62 11.30 4.61 7.09
C LEU A 62 10.30 3.47 7.31
N ALA A 63 9.45 3.54 8.33
CA ALA A 63 8.38 2.58 8.52
C ALA A 63 7.31 2.68 7.42
N ALA A 64 6.92 3.89 7.03
CA ALA A 64 5.97 4.10 5.94
C ALA A 64 6.58 3.73 4.57
N VAL A 65 7.86 4.06 4.33
CA VAL A 65 8.62 3.59 3.16
C VAL A 65 8.71 2.07 3.17
N GLY A 66 8.99 1.43 4.31
CA GLY A 66 9.05 -0.02 4.44
C GLY A 66 7.70 -0.72 4.22
N SER A 67 6.61 -0.04 4.56
CA SER A 67 5.28 -0.50 4.16
C SER A 67 5.04 -0.38 2.65
N ALA A 68 5.50 0.70 2.05
CA ALA A 68 5.29 1.03 0.64
C ALA A 68 6.28 0.30 -0.29
N VAL A 69 7.54 0.13 0.13
CA VAL A 69 8.59 -0.60 -0.60
C VAL A 69 8.52 -2.08 -0.22
N GLY A 70 7.53 -2.77 -0.74
CA GLY A 70 7.31 -4.20 -0.50
C GLY A 70 7.52 -5.03 -1.75
N PHE A 71 6.90 -6.21 -1.72
CA PHE A 71 6.81 -7.11 -2.87
C PHE A 71 6.21 -6.42 -4.11
N GLY A 72 5.35 -5.41 -3.88
CA GLY A 72 4.79 -4.57 -4.92
C GLY A 72 5.81 -3.83 -5.77
N SER A 73 6.94 -3.42 -5.19
CA SER A 73 7.97 -2.68 -5.91
C SER A 73 9.05 -3.59 -6.52
N ILE A 74 9.36 -4.72 -5.87
CA ILE A 74 10.44 -5.61 -6.32
C ILE A 74 9.96 -6.73 -7.26
N ALA A 75 8.70 -7.17 -7.14
CA ALA A 75 8.13 -8.24 -7.95
C ALA A 75 7.02 -7.74 -8.88
N ARG A 76 5.96 -7.15 -8.30
CA ARG A 76 4.76 -6.78 -9.05
C ARG A 76 5.01 -5.62 -10.03
N PHE A 77 5.84 -4.63 -9.68
CA PHE A 77 6.14 -3.53 -10.58
C PHE A 77 6.90 -4.00 -11.84
N PRO A 78 8.02 -4.78 -11.77
CA PRO A 78 8.67 -5.28 -12.96
C PRO A 78 7.76 -6.20 -13.80
N MET A 79 6.93 -7.04 -13.16
CA MET A 79 5.93 -7.85 -13.83
C MET A 79 4.93 -6.98 -14.62
N ASN A 80 4.35 -5.97 -13.97
CA ASN A 80 3.43 -5.06 -14.64
C ASN A 80 4.11 -4.25 -15.74
N ALA A 81 5.36 -3.83 -15.56
CA ALA A 81 6.12 -3.15 -16.60
C ALA A 81 6.39 -4.07 -17.79
N ALA A 82 6.75 -5.35 -17.54
CA ALA A 82 6.93 -6.34 -18.60
C ALA A 82 5.65 -6.60 -19.41
N ASN A 83 4.50 -6.62 -18.75
CA ASN A 83 3.20 -6.89 -19.40
C ASN A 83 2.56 -5.66 -20.07
N ASN A 84 3.02 -4.45 -19.77
CA ASN A 84 2.34 -3.21 -20.15
C ASN A 84 3.27 -2.21 -20.87
N GLY A 85 4.21 -2.69 -21.68
CA GLY A 85 5.02 -1.85 -22.56
C GLY A 85 6.21 -1.15 -21.86
N GLY A 86 6.80 -1.78 -20.83
CA GLY A 86 8.08 -1.38 -20.24
C GLY A 86 8.17 0.09 -19.84
N ALA A 87 8.87 0.87 -20.67
CA ALA A 87 9.10 2.29 -20.44
C ALA A 87 7.81 3.13 -20.34
N MET A 88 6.80 2.80 -21.16
CA MET A 88 5.53 3.52 -21.12
C MET A 88 4.80 3.31 -19.79
N PHE A 89 4.81 2.06 -19.29
CA PHE A 89 4.25 1.77 -17.95
C PHE A 89 5.00 2.52 -16.84
N LEU A 90 6.33 2.58 -16.90
CA LEU A 90 7.14 3.34 -15.93
C LEU A 90 6.75 4.83 -15.90
N LEU A 91 6.58 5.46 -17.08
CA LEU A 91 6.17 6.86 -17.16
C LEU A 91 4.77 7.09 -16.56
N MET A 92 3.83 6.21 -16.89
CA MET A 92 2.47 6.28 -16.35
C MET A 92 2.45 6.07 -14.83
N TYR A 93 3.16 5.06 -14.37
CA TYR A 93 3.31 4.78 -12.94
C TYR A 93 3.92 5.97 -12.18
N ALA A 94 4.99 6.56 -12.71
CA ALA A 94 5.62 7.75 -12.12
C ALA A 94 4.65 8.93 -12.05
N PHE A 95 3.92 9.20 -13.14
CA PHE A 95 2.91 10.25 -13.18
C PHE A 95 1.81 10.02 -12.13
N ILE A 96 1.26 8.81 -12.06
CA ILE A 96 0.19 8.46 -11.12
C ILE A 96 0.67 8.51 -9.67
N MET A 97 1.88 8.01 -9.40
CA MET A 97 2.49 8.07 -8.05
C MET A 97 2.57 9.51 -7.52
N LEU A 98 2.95 10.45 -8.38
CA LEU A 98 3.13 11.85 -7.99
C LEU A 98 1.79 12.63 -8.03
N ALA A 99 1.00 12.47 -9.10
CA ALA A 99 -0.21 13.26 -9.31
C ALA A 99 -1.41 12.76 -8.50
N ILE A 100 -1.52 11.46 -8.28
CA ILE A 100 -2.65 10.80 -7.60
C ILE A 100 -2.22 10.25 -6.23
N GLY A 101 -1.09 9.56 -6.18
CA GLY A 101 -0.61 8.88 -4.97
C GLY A 101 -0.33 9.84 -3.81
N ILE A 102 0.37 10.97 -4.06
CA ILE A 102 0.66 11.96 -3.00
C ILE A 102 -0.64 12.55 -2.42
N PRO A 103 -1.59 13.09 -3.21
CA PRO A 103 -2.86 13.60 -2.68
C PRO A 103 -3.66 12.56 -1.89
N MET A 104 -3.71 11.32 -2.38
CA MET A 104 -4.41 10.24 -1.71
C MET A 104 -3.74 9.86 -0.38
N MET A 105 -2.40 9.81 -0.33
CA MET A 105 -1.65 9.56 0.89
C MET A 105 -1.86 10.68 1.91
N VAL A 106 -1.86 11.95 1.49
CA VAL A 106 -2.17 13.09 2.37
C VAL A 106 -3.59 12.98 2.93
N ALA A 107 -4.57 12.59 2.10
CA ALA A 107 -5.94 12.38 2.54
C ALA A 107 -6.00 11.27 3.62
N GLU A 108 -5.40 10.11 3.38
CA GLU A 108 -5.37 8.99 4.32
C GLU A 108 -4.60 9.34 5.61
N PHE A 109 -3.44 9.99 5.49
CA PHE A 109 -2.68 10.48 6.63
C PHE A 109 -3.45 11.49 7.47
N SER A 110 -4.22 12.38 6.83
CA SER A 110 -5.02 13.38 7.55
C SER A 110 -6.09 12.74 8.42
N LEU A 111 -6.68 11.63 7.99
CA LEU A 111 -7.65 10.87 8.77
C LEU A 111 -7.01 10.22 10.00
N GLY A 112 -5.92 9.49 9.82
CA GLY A 112 -5.22 8.80 10.90
C GLY A 112 -4.64 9.76 11.93
N ARG A 113 -3.89 10.80 11.47
CA ARG A 113 -3.27 11.81 12.36
C ARG A 113 -4.31 12.58 13.18
N SER A 114 -5.43 12.98 12.56
CA SER A 114 -6.45 13.76 13.27
C SER A 114 -7.21 12.92 14.29
N ALA A 115 -7.47 11.66 13.98
CA ALA A 115 -8.24 10.78 14.85
C ALA A 115 -7.41 10.15 15.98
N GLN A 116 -6.13 9.84 15.73
CA GLN A 116 -5.24 9.13 16.66
C GLN A 116 -5.85 7.86 17.26
N LYS A 117 -6.56 7.10 16.42
CA LYS A 117 -7.24 5.85 16.76
C LYS A 117 -6.99 4.80 15.67
N ASN A 118 -7.29 3.52 15.98
CA ASN A 118 -7.39 2.48 14.96
C ASN A 118 -8.37 2.88 13.85
N THR A 119 -8.30 2.21 12.69
CA THR A 119 -9.10 2.58 11.51
C THR A 119 -10.60 2.66 11.78
N ALA A 120 -11.16 1.73 12.57
CA ALA A 120 -12.59 1.71 12.90
C ALA A 120 -12.97 2.83 13.89
N GLY A 121 -12.18 2.99 14.96
CA GLY A 121 -12.40 4.04 15.96
C GLY A 121 -12.15 5.45 15.42
N ALA A 122 -11.30 5.57 14.40
CA ALA A 122 -11.00 6.85 13.76
C ALA A 122 -12.26 7.51 13.20
N PHE A 123 -13.14 6.79 12.51
CA PHE A 123 -14.35 7.37 11.94
C PHE A 123 -15.34 7.83 13.02
N ASN A 124 -15.38 7.20 14.19
CA ASN A 124 -16.19 7.71 15.30
C ASN A 124 -15.70 9.08 15.77
N VAL A 125 -14.37 9.26 15.90
CA VAL A 125 -13.76 10.55 16.27
C VAL A 125 -13.98 11.60 15.19
N LEU A 126 -13.79 11.23 13.93
CA LEU A 126 -13.86 12.15 12.80
C LEU A 126 -15.27 12.68 12.52
N THR A 127 -16.29 11.88 12.82
CA THR A 127 -17.72 12.27 12.69
C THR A 127 -18.31 12.88 13.96
N GLY A 128 -17.65 12.71 15.11
CA GLY A 128 -18.20 13.07 16.42
C GLY A 128 -19.32 12.13 16.91
N GLU A 129 -19.53 11.00 16.25
CA GLU A 129 -20.59 10.04 16.56
C GLU A 129 -20.01 8.76 17.17
N ALA A 130 -20.56 8.32 18.30
CA ALA A 130 -20.12 7.07 18.97
C ALA A 130 -20.33 5.81 18.11
N LYS A 131 -21.33 5.83 17.20
CA LYS A 131 -21.65 4.72 16.27
C LYS A 131 -22.02 5.28 14.90
N THR A 132 -21.03 5.72 14.15
CA THR A 132 -21.22 6.15 12.75
C THR A 132 -21.29 4.96 11.80
N ARG A 133 -22.04 5.10 10.69
CA ARG A 133 -22.01 4.10 9.59
C ARG A 133 -20.63 3.98 8.95
N TRP A 134 -19.81 5.01 8.97
CA TRP A 134 -18.44 5.01 8.46
C TRP A 134 -17.47 4.12 9.26
N ARG A 135 -17.86 3.71 10.48
CA ARG A 135 -17.10 2.71 11.23
C ARG A 135 -16.93 1.40 10.47
N SER A 136 -17.94 1.01 9.65
CA SER A 136 -17.84 -0.20 8.80
C SER A 136 -16.75 -0.08 7.73
N ALA A 137 -16.53 1.11 7.16
CA ALA A 137 -15.41 1.34 6.26
C ALA A 137 -14.06 1.17 6.98
N GLY A 138 -13.93 1.68 8.21
CA GLY A 138 -12.73 1.47 9.02
C GLY A 138 -12.49 0.01 9.41
N ILE A 139 -13.57 -0.77 9.64
CA ILE A 139 -13.48 -2.22 9.84
C ILE A 139 -13.03 -2.90 8.54
N LEU A 140 -13.60 -2.53 7.40
CA LEU A 140 -13.23 -3.06 6.10
C LEU A 140 -11.73 -2.88 5.85
N PHE A 141 -11.13 -1.73 6.15
CA PHE A 141 -9.71 -1.47 5.93
C PHE A 141 -8.80 -2.46 6.64
N PHE A 142 -9.02 -2.74 7.93
CA PHE A 142 -8.16 -3.72 8.60
C PHE A 142 -8.48 -5.16 8.20
N VAL A 143 -9.71 -5.46 7.79
CA VAL A 143 -10.08 -6.77 7.22
C VAL A 143 -9.37 -6.98 5.88
N LEU A 144 -9.34 -5.96 5.01
CA LEU A 144 -8.58 -5.99 3.75
C LEU A 144 -7.08 -6.18 3.99
N ALA A 145 -6.50 -5.46 4.97
CA ALA A 145 -5.10 -5.65 5.33
C ALA A 145 -4.80 -7.08 5.79
N ALA A 146 -5.67 -7.67 6.62
CA ALA A 146 -5.53 -9.05 7.09
C ALA A 146 -5.69 -10.06 5.95
N PHE A 147 -6.63 -9.82 5.05
CA PHE A 147 -6.85 -10.62 3.85
C PHE A 147 -5.62 -10.57 2.91
N ILE A 148 -5.10 -9.37 2.62
CA ILE A 148 -3.89 -9.22 1.82
C ILE A 148 -2.72 -9.97 2.48
N LEU A 149 -2.55 -9.84 3.79
CA LEU A 149 -1.46 -10.51 4.50
C LEU A 149 -1.59 -12.03 4.49
N SER A 150 -2.78 -12.61 4.32
CA SER A 150 -2.97 -14.07 4.30
C SER A 150 -2.23 -14.73 3.13
N TYR A 151 -2.31 -14.19 1.92
CA TYR A 151 -1.54 -14.68 0.78
C TYR A 151 -0.13 -14.06 0.70
N TYR A 152 0.01 -12.79 1.08
CA TYR A 152 1.28 -12.08 1.08
C TYR A 152 2.33 -12.71 2.02
N GLY A 153 1.86 -13.24 3.15
CA GLY A 153 2.68 -13.99 4.09
C GLY A 153 3.25 -15.28 3.50
N ILE A 154 2.49 -15.94 2.61
CA ILE A 154 2.96 -17.12 1.85
C ILE A 154 4.11 -16.70 0.93
N LEU A 155 3.91 -15.65 0.12
CA LEU A 155 4.94 -15.13 -0.78
C LEU A 155 6.20 -14.68 -0.01
N THR A 156 6.02 -14.05 1.14
CA THR A 156 7.13 -13.68 2.04
C THR A 156 7.87 -14.93 2.53
N GLY A 157 7.16 -16.00 2.84
CA GLY A 157 7.75 -17.29 3.21
C GLY A 157 8.56 -17.92 2.07
N TRP A 158 8.08 -17.84 0.83
CA TRP A 158 8.83 -18.31 -0.33
C TRP A 158 10.14 -17.54 -0.51
N THR A 159 10.17 -16.22 -0.24
CA THR A 159 11.45 -15.47 -0.29
C THR A 159 12.47 -15.99 0.71
N LEU A 160 12.05 -16.42 1.91
CA LEU A 160 12.95 -17.07 2.88
C LEU A 160 13.46 -18.42 2.36
N ARG A 161 12.58 -19.25 1.81
CA ARG A 161 12.99 -20.53 1.22
C ARG A 161 14.04 -20.33 0.13
N TYR A 162 13.83 -19.39 -0.79
CA TYR A 162 14.77 -19.08 -1.86
C TYR A 162 16.05 -18.41 -1.36
N LEU A 163 15.99 -17.63 -0.28
CA LEU A 163 17.19 -17.12 0.39
C LEU A 163 18.11 -18.26 0.86
N PHE A 164 17.55 -19.24 1.56
CA PHE A 164 18.31 -20.41 2.01
C PHE A 164 18.69 -21.31 0.85
N GLY A 165 17.85 -21.44 -0.17
CA GLY A 165 18.14 -22.13 -1.42
C GLY A 165 19.31 -21.52 -2.18
N SER A 166 19.41 -20.18 -2.24
CA SER A 166 20.55 -19.48 -2.85
C SER A 166 21.85 -19.71 -2.08
N LEU A 167 21.81 -19.62 -0.74
CA LEU A 167 22.97 -19.87 0.12
C LEU A 167 23.54 -21.28 -0.06
N SER A 168 22.67 -22.27 -0.18
CA SER A 168 23.04 -23.68 -0.32
C SER A 168 23.26 -24.15 -1.77
N GLY A 169 22.78 -23.39 -2.76
CA GLY A 169 22.72 -23.81 -4.17
C GLY A 169 21.60 -24.83 -4.44
N ALA A 170 20.62 -24.99 -3.56
CA ALA A 170 19.65 -26.08 -3.61
C ALA A 170 18.74 -26.10 -4.85
N TYR A 171 18.57 -24.98 -5.55
CA TYR A 171 17.79 -24.90 -6.80
C TYR A 171 18.66 -24.80 -8.06
N PHE A 172 19.98 -24.85 -7.95
CA PHE A 172 20.88 -24.58 -9.08
C PHE A 172 20.89 -25.70 -10.11
N ASP A 173 20.66 -26.96 -9.69
CA ASP A 173 20.61 -28.10 -10.59
C ASP A 173 19.26 -28.21 -11.33
N ASP A 174 18.14 -27.82 -10.67
CA ASP A 174 16.80 -27.88 -11.25
C ASP A 174 15.89 -26.79 -10.61
N PRO A 175 15.93 -25.55 -11.15
CA PRO A 175 15.11 -24.46 -10.66
C PRO A 175 13.59 -24.70 -10.75
N ASP A 176 13.14 -25.42 -11.80
CA ASP A 176 11.72 -25.69 -12.04
C ASP A 176 11.16 -26.70 -11.04
N ALA A 177 11.90 -27.78 -10.77
CA ALA A 177 11.54 -28.74 -9.72
C ALA A 177 11.50 -28.08 -8.34
N TYR A 178 12.45 -27.18 -8.04
CA TYR A 178 12.47 -26.44 -6.78
C TYR A 178 11.28 -25.50 -6.64
N LEU A 179 10.88 -24.83 -7.72
CA LEU A 179 9.69 -23.97 -7.76
C LEU A 179 8.43 -24.80 -7.53
N THR A 180 8.28 -25.92 -8.25
CA THR A 180 7.13 -26.82 -8.10
C THR A 180 7.03 -27.35 -6.66
N ASP A 181 8.13 -27.81 -6.07
CA ASP A 181 8.18 -28.26 -4.68
C ASP A 181 7.91 -27.10 -3.67
N THR A 182 8.23 -25.85 -4.05
CA THR A 182 7.90 -24.67 -3.26
C THR A 182 6.39 -24.41 -3.27
N ILE A 183 5.73 -24.52 -4.41
CA ILE A 183 4.30 -24.22 -4.59
C ILE A 183 3.42 -25.36 -4.05
N GLU A 184 3.73 -26.58 -4.43
CA GLU A 184 2.88 -27.77 -4.17
C GLU A 184 3.30 -28.57 -2.93
N GLY A 185 4.54 -28.36 -2.46
CA GLY A 185 5.09 -29.08 -1.33
C GLY A 185 4.63 -28.55 0.04
N PRO A 186 4.93 -29.33 1.11
CA PRO A 186 4.56 -28.95 2.49
C PRO A 186 5.31 -27.70 2.99
N TYR A 187 6.34 -27.28 2.28
CA TYR A 187 7.21 -26.16 2.67
C TYR A 187 6.49 -24.82 2.64
N THR A 188 5.47 -24.64 1.81
CA THR A 188 4.66 -23.42 1.77
C THR A 188 4.06 -23.10 3.13
N LEU A 189 3.41 -24.06 3.79
CA LEU A 189 2.84 -23.85 5.13
C LEU A 189 3.91 -23.60 6.19
N LEU A 190 5.05 -24.33 6.11
CA LEU A 190 6.16 -24.13 7.05
C LEU A 190 6.71 -22.71 6.98
N TRP A 191 7.08 -22.23 5.80
CA TRP A 191 7.67 -20.92 5.62
C TRP A 191 6.65 -19.78 5.86
N PHE A 192 5.38 -20.01 5.54
CA PHE A 192 4.30 -19.11 5.94
C PHE A 192 4.19 -19.01 7.47
N ALA A 193 4.22 -20.13 8.19
CA ALA A 193 4.23 -20.13 9.66
C ALA A 193 5.43 -19.35 10.22
N VAL A 194 6.64 -19.58 9.67
CA VAL A 194 7.85 -18.84 10.06
C VAL A 194 7.65 -17.33 9.85
N THR A 195 7.11 -16.92 8.70
CA THR A 195 6.82 -15.51 8.42
C THR A 195 5.83 -14.92 9.43
N MET A 196 4.75 -15.62 9.75
CA MET A 196 3.76 -15.15 10.72
C MET A 196 4.33 -15.06 12.14
N VAL A 197 5.19 -15.99 12.55
CA VAL A 197 5.89 -15.95 13.83
C VAL A 197 6.84 -14.74 13.88
N LEU A 198 7.64 -14.50 12.84
CA LEU A 198 8.54 -13.34 12.76
C LEU A 198 7.76 -12.02 12.79
N THR A 199 6.67 -11.93 12.02
CA THR A 199 5.78 -10.76 12.00
C THR A 199 5.16 -10.51 13.36
N GLY A 200 4.62 -11.54 14.01
CA GLY A 200 4.09 -11.45 15.35
C GLY A 200 5.15 -11.01 16.37
N ALA A 201 6.35 -11.58 16.31
CA ALA A 201 7.46 -11.22 17.19
C ALA A 201 7.83 -9.73 17.09
N ALA A 202 7.93 -9.20 15.85
CA ALA A 202 8.22 -7.77 15.62
C ALA A 202 7.13 -6.85 16.22
N LEU A 203 5.87 -7.31 16.25
CA LEU A 203 4.70 -6.55 16.69
C LEU A 203 4.34 -6.70 18.17
N THR A 204 4.99 -7.62 18.91
CA THR A 204 4.75 -7.81 20.36
C THR A 204 5.23 -6.65 21.20
N THR A 205 6.14 -5.82 20.69
CA THR A 205 6.75 -4.70 21.39
C THR A 205 6.09 -3.36 21.02
N LYS A 206 6.50 -2.27 21.69
CA LYS A 206 6.08 -0.91 21.35
C LYS A 206 6.53 -0.56 19.93
N ILE A 207 5.80 0.35 19.27
CA ILE A 207 6.04 0.78 17.88
C ILE A 207 7.50 1.25 17.68
N SER A 208 8.00 2.11 18.57
CA SER A 208 9.39 2.60 18.52
C SER A 208 10.45 1.52 18.73
N LYS A 209 10.12 0.40 19.42
CA LYS A 209 11.07 -0.71 19.67
C LYS A 209 10.94 -1.87 18.66
N GLY A 210 9.77 -2.03 18.06
CA GLY A 210 9.50 -3.07 17.06
C GLY A 210 9.56 -2.52 15.65
N ILE A 211 8.46 -1.98 15.14
CA ILE A 211 8.30 -1.51 13.77
C ILE A 211 9.40 -0.54 13.35
N GLU A 212 9.66 0.49 14.16
CA GLU A 212 10.66 1.52 13.85
C GLU A 212 12.07 0.93 13.76
N LYS A 213 12.50 0.12 14.74
CA LYS A 213 13.83 -0.48 14.76
C LYS A 213 14.08 -1.42 13.57
N VAL A 214 13.08 -2.24 13.23
CA VAL A 214 13.14 -3.14 12.08
C VAL A 214 13.36 -2.35 10.80
N ASN A 215 12.58 -1.30 10.60
CA ASN A 215 12.67 -0.48 9.39
C ASN A 215 13.94 0.40 9.34
N LEU A 216 14.43 0.90 10.47
CA LEU A 216 15.69 1.64 10.54
C LEU A 216 16.91 0.83 10.06
N PHE A 217 16.89 -0.50 10.27
CA PHE A 217 17.93 -1.41 9.80
C PHE A 217 17.65 -1.93 8.37
N MET A 218 16.45 -2.46 8.15
CA MET A 218 16.13 -3.17 6.90
C MET A 218 16.06 -2.24 5.69
N MET A 219 15.49 -1.03 5.83
CA MET A 219 15.30 -0.14 4.70
C MET A 219 16.61 0.35 4.08
N PRO A 220 17.56 0.94 4.83
CA PRO A 220 18.85 1.33 4.25
C PRO A 220 19.61 0.15 3.63
N THR A 221 19.60 -1.01 4.29
CA THR A 221 20.26 -2.23 3.80
C THR A 221 19.63 -2.69 2.48
N LEU A 222 18.30 -2.68 2.40
CA LEU A 222 17.55 -3.02 1.19
C LEU A 222 17.95 -2.14 0.00
N TYR A 223 17.98 -0.80 0.19
CA TYR A 223 18.39 0.12 -0.87
C TYR A 223 19.85 -0.13 -1.32
N LEU A 224 20.76 -0.35 -0.38
CA LEU A 224 22.17 -0.64 -0.70
C LEU A 224 22.31 -1.91 -1.53
N ILE A 225 21.59 -2.98 -1.17
CA ILE A 225 21.61 -4.24 -1.92
C ILE A 225 21.07 -4.02 -3.35
N ILE A 226 19.92 -3.39 -3.52
CA ILE A 226 19.31 -3.19 -4.84
C ILE A 226 20.18 -2.28 -5.72
N ILE A 227 20.78 -1.22 -5.17
CA ILE A 227 21.73 -0.38 -5.91
C ILE A 227 22.95 -1.20 -6.34
N GLY A 228 23.52 -2.01 -5.44
CA GLY A 228 24.64 -2.88 -5.76
C GLY A 228 24.32 -3.89 -6.86
N LEU A 229 23.14 -4.53 -6.78
CA LEU A 229 22.69 -5.47 -7.80
C LEU A 229 22.37 -4.79 -9.15
N ALA A 230 21.82 -3.58 -9.15
CA ALA A 230 21.59 -2.80 -10.36
C ALA A 230 22.92 -2.40 -11.04
N ILE A 231 23.91 -2.00 -10.25
CA ILE A 231 25.27 -1.75 -10.78
C ILE A 231 25.88 -3.03 -11.35
N TYR A 232 25.76 -4.16 -10.65
CA TYR A 232 26.23 -5.45 -11.14
C TYR A 232 25.52 -5.83 -12.46
N ALA A 233 24.20 -5.74 -12.53
CA ALA A 233 23.43 -6.03 -13.74
C ALA A 233 23.89 -5.18 -14.94
N ALA A 234 24.31 -3.93 -14.71
CA ALA A 234 24.84 -3.04 -15.74
C ALA A 234 26.22 -3.46 -16.29
N THR A 235 26.92 -4.38 -15.63
CA THR A 235 28.22 -4.92 -16.10
C THR A 235 28.09 -6.20 -16.93
N LEU A 236 26.91 -6.78 -17.03
CA LEU A 236 26.63 -8.01 -17.75
C LEU A 236 26.65 -7.80 -19.29
N PRO A 237 26.91 -8.83 -20.10
CA PRO A 237 26.80 -8.73 -21.55
C PRO A 237 25.31 -8.64 -21.98
N ASN A 238 25.09 -8.19 -23.23
CA ASN A 238 23.78 -8.19 -23.91
C ASN A 238 22.64 -7.43 -23.20
N ILE A 239 22.96 -6.51 -22.30
CA ILE A 239 21.98 -5.74 -21.50
C ILE A 239 21.18 -4.71 -22.31
N ALA A 240 21.62 -4.38 -23.54
CA ALA A 240 21.04 -3.30 -24.34
C ALA A 240 19.55 -3.51 -24.64
N ALA A 241 19.11 -4.73 -24.86
CA ALA A 241 17.70 -5.05 -25.09
C ALA A 241 16.85 -4.76 -23.85
N GLY A 242 17.33 -5.12 -22.65
CA GLY A 242 16.66 -4.85 -21.38
C GLY A 242 16.52 -3.35 -21.10
N TYR A 243 17.61 -2.60 -21.26
CA TYR A 243 17.54 -1.15 -21.09
C TYR A 243 16.68 -0.45 -22.15
N ARG A 244 16.72 -0.89 -23.41
CA ARG A 244 15.86 -0.34 -24.45
C ARG A 244 14.40 -0.58 -24.11
N TYR A 245 14.02 -1.79 -23.74
CA TYR A 245 12.65 -2.10 -23.32
C TYR A 245 12.17 -1.25 -22.15
N TYR A 246 13.06 -1.02 -21.17
CA TYR A 246 12.71 -0.33 -19.93
C TYR A 246 12.77 1.19 -20.03
N LEU A 247 13.52 1.78 -21.00
CA LEU A 247 13.78 3.22 -21.06
C LEU A 247 13.34 3.89 -22.37
N ASP A 248 13.02 3.10 -23.42
CA ASP A 248 12.58 3.64 -24.71
C ASP A 248 11.03 3.52 -24.79
N PRO A 249 10.28 4.62 -24.55
CA PRO A 249 8.83 4.54 -24.45
C PRO A 249 8.16 4.44 -25.80
N ASP A 250 7.40 3.37 -26.00
CA ASP A 250 6.45 3.26 -27.09
C ASP A 250 5.12 3.91 -26.71
N PHE A 251 4.83 5.11 -27.24
CA PHE A 251 3.60 5.82 -26.97
C PHE A 251 2.35 5.15 -27.56
N THR A 252 2.50 4.18 -28.44
CA THR A 252 1.36 3.38 -28.95
C THR A 252 0.81 2.43 -27.87
N ALA A 253 1.64 2.08 -26.88
CA ALA A 253 1.25 1.32 -25.69
C ALA A 253 0.43 2.14 -24.68
N PHE A 254 0.18 3.43 -24.91
CA PHE A 254 -0.69 4.23 -24.07
C PHE A 254 -2.15 3.82 -24.27
N THR A 255 -2.61 2.87 -23.46
CA THR A 255 -3.98 2.34 -23.52
C THR A 255 -4.68 2.46 -22.16
N LEU A 256 -6.00 2.35 -22.15
CA LEU A 256 -6.76 2.38 -20.91
C LEU A 256 -6.38 1.23 -19.97
N PRO A 257 -6.19 -0.02 -20.41
CA PRO A 257 -5.69 -1.10 -19.56
C PRO A 257 -4.35 -0.78 -18.88
N VAL A 258 -3.38 -0.24 -19.60
CA VAL A 258 -2.08 0.18 -19.06
C VAL A 258 -2.25 1.27 -18.00
N PHE A 259 -3.12 2.24 -18.25
CA PHE A 259 -3.44 3.28 -17.27
C PHE A 259 -4.09 2.71 -15.99
N THR A 260 -5.03 1.78 -16.14
CA THR A 260 -5.70 1.15 -15.00
C THR A 260 -4.74 0.27 -14.19
N ALA A 261 -3.88 -0.49 -14.87
CA ALA A 261 -2.83 -1.28 -14.23
C ALA A 261 -1.84 -0.40 -13.45
N ALA A 262 -1.47 0.77 -14.00
CA ALA A 262 -0.57 1.72 -13.34
C ALA A 262 -1.20 2.36 -12.09
N ILE A 263 -2.53 2.62 -12.08
CA ILE A 263 -3.25 3.06 -10.87
C ILE A 263 -3.24 1.97 -9.80
N GLY A 264 -3.64 0.75 -10.14
CA GLY A 264 -3.62 -0.39 -9.22
C GLY A 264 -2.23 -0.61 -8.62
N GLN A 265 -1.18 -0.58 -9.47
CA GLN A 265 0.20 -0.68 -9.05
C GLN A 265 0.62 0.46 -8.09
N ALA A 266 0.24 1.71 -8.36
CA ALA A 266 0.59 2.85 -7.51
C ALA A 266 -0.08 2.76 -6.13
N PHE A 267 -1.35 2.41 -6.08
CA PHE A 267 -2.08 2.24 -4.82
C PHE A 267 -1.52 1.07 -4.00
N PHE A 268 -1.22 -0.05 -4.65
CA PHE A 268 -0.59 -1.20 -4.00
C PHE A 268 0.80 -0.85 -3.47
N SER A 269 1.67 -0.24 -4.32
CA SER A 269 3.03 0.14 -3.93
C SER A 269 3.08 1.18 -2.83
N LEU A 270 2.09 2.06 -2.69
CA LEU A 270 2.02 3.04 -1.62
C LEU A 270 1.30 2.53 -0.37
N SER A 271 0.87 1.27 -0.35
CA SER A 271 0.04 0.68 0.73
C SER A 271 -1.19 1.52 1.07
N LEU A 272 -1.78 2.17 0.06
CA LEU A 272 -2.96 3.03 0.22
C LEU A 272 -4.24 2.19 0.33
N ALA A 273 -5.23 2.75 1.02
CA ALA A 273 -6.57 2.21 1.10
C ALA A 273 -6.72 0.84 1.79
N GLN A 274 -5.66 0.38 2.46
CA GLN A 274 -5.60 -0.88 3.21
C GLN A 274 -5.58 -0.66 4.73
N GLY A 275 -5.70 0.60 5.18
CA GLY A 275 -5.64 0.95 6.59
C GLY A 275 -4.24 1.02 7.21
N ALA A 276 -3.19 0.55 6.54
CA ALA A 276 -1.83 0.58 7.04
C ALA A 276 -1.33 2.03 7.21
N MET A 277 -1.47 2.86 6.18
CA MET A 277 -1.05 4.26 6.21
C MET A 277 -1.89 5.10 7.18
N MET A 278 -3.21 4.84 7.26
CA MET A 278 -4.09 5.46 8.24
C MET A 278 -3.69 5.07 9.68
N THR A 279 -3.33 3.82 9.91
CA THR A 279 -2.86 3.34 11.22
C THR A 279 -1.52 3.97 11.58
N TYR A 280 -0.55 3.99 10.67
CA TYR A 280 0.78 4.57 10.93
C TYR A 280 0.69 6.08 11.19
N SER A 281 -0.12 6.80 10.42
CA SER A 281 -0.34 8.23 10.66
C SER A 281 -1.08 8.53 11.96
N SER A 282 -1.79 7.57 12.53
CA SER A 282 -2.39 7.71 13.86
C SER A 282 -1.38 7.67 15.01
N TYR A 283 -0.13 7.29 14.73
CA TYR A 283 0.97 7.20 15.69
C TYR A 283 1.94 8.38 15.61
N ILE A 284 1.68 9.39 14.78
CA ILE A 284 2.50 10.60 14.70
C ILE A 284 1.84 11.79 15.42
N PRO A 285 2.63 12.77 15.89
CA PRO A 285 2.09 13.99 16.47
C PRO A 285 1.23 14.78 15.48
N LYS A 286 0.24 15.51 16.01
CA LYS A 286 -0.59 16.41 15.20
C LYS A 286 0.23 17.53 14.53
N THR A 287 1.41 17.84 15.05
CA THR A 287 2.34 18.84 14.51
C THR A 287 3.17 18.39 13.30
N THR A 288 2.95 17.15 12.81
CA THR A 288 3.73 16.59 11.70
C THR A 288 3.18 17.05 10.35
N SER A 289 4.05 17.60 9.47
CA SER A 289 3.69 17.92 8.08
C SER A 289 3.34 16.65 7.30
N LEU A 290 2.19 16.62 6.64
CA LEU A 290 1.72 15.46 5.87
C LEU A 290 2.24 15.48 4.43
N ALA A 291 2.21 16.64 3.76
CA ALA A 291 2.62 16.77 2.37
C ALA A 291 4.10 16.43 2.17
N SER A 292 4.98 16.94 3.05
CA SER A 292 6.41 16.63 2.99
C SER A 292 6.68 15.12 3.18
N ASN A 293 6.00 14.48 4.14
CA ASN A 293 6.19 13.06 4.37
C ASN A 293 5.61 12.21 3.22
N ALA A 294 4.43 12.55 2.71
CA ALA A 294 3.83 11.88 1.55
C ALA A 294 4.72 11.97 0.30
N ALA A 295 5.30 13.16 0.03
CA ALA A 295 6.22 13.35 -1.08
C ALA A 295 7.51 12.52 -0.93
N ILE A 296 8.10 12.49 0.26
CA ILE A 296 9.30 11.68 0.53
C ILE A 296 8.99 10.18 0.37
N ILE A 297 7.88 9.69 0.92
CA ILE A 297 7.50 8.29 0.86
C ILE A 297 7.21 7.88 -0.60
N SER A 298 6.39 8.65 -1.32
CA SER A 298 6.06 8.37 -2.73
C SER A 298 7.30 8.45 -3.62
N GLY A 299 8.16 9.46 -3.44
CA GLY A 299 9.41 9.61 -4.18
C GLY A 299 10.39 8.48 -3.90
N SER A 300 10.53 8.06 -2.64
CA SER A 300 11.38 6.92 -2.27
C SER A 300 10.86 5.62 -2.90
N THR A 301 9.55 5.37 -2.83
CA THR A 301 8.94 4.16 -3.42
C THR A 301 9.09 4.14 -4.93
N LEU A 302 8.88 5.27 -5.61
CA LEU A 302 9.10 5.40 -7.05
C LEU A 302 10.56 5.13 -7.43
N THR A 303 11.50 5.75 -6.71
CA THR A 303 12.94 5.54 -6.92
C THR A 303 13.32 4.08 -6.75
N PHE A 304 12.82 3.42 -5.70
CA PHE A 304 13.08 2.02 -5.44
C PHE A 304 12.54 1.12 -6.56
N ALA A 305 11.28 1.29 -6.96
CA ALA A 305 10.66 0.52 -8.05
C ALA A 305 11.43 0.71 -9.36
N THR A 306 11.84 1.95 -9.67
CA THR A 306 12.67 2.25 -10.84
C THR A 306 14.02 1.53 -10.78
N MET A 307 14.67 1.49 -9.62
CA MET A 307 15.93 0.75 -9.42
C MET A 307 15.75 -0.75 -9.58
N CYS A 308 14.63 -1.32 -9.14
CA CYS A 308 14.31 -2.74 -9.40
C CYS A 308 14.21 -3.04 -10.89
N GLY A 309 13.61 -2.15 -11.69
CA GLY A 309 13.59 -2.28 -13.14
C GLY A 309 15.00 -2.19 -13.76
N PHE A 310 15.84 -1.24 -13.32
CA PHE A 310 17.24 -1.15 -13.75
C PHE A 310 18.08 -2.41 -13.43
N MET A 311 17.68 -3.17 -12.42
CA MET A 311 18.30 -4.44 -12.08
C MET A 311 17.74 -5.59 -12.91
N ILE A 312 16.41 -5.75 -12.93
CA ILE A 312 15.72 -6.95 -13.42
C ILE A 312 15.75 -7.04 -14.94
N PHE A 313 15.43 -5.96 -15.67
CA PHE A 313 15.34 -6.03 -17.14
C PHE A 313 16.67 -6.32 -17.84
N PRO A 314 17.80 -5.65 -17.51
CA PRO A 314 19.09 -6.01 -18.12
C PRO A 314 19.55 -7.41 -17.67
N LEU A 315 19.24 -7.83 -16.44
CA LEU A 315 19.58 -9.15 -15.94
C LEU A 315 18.89 -10.24 -16.79
N LEU A 316 17.57 -10.17 -16.95
CA LEU A 316 16.80 -11.11 -17.77
C LEU A 316 17.26 -11.11 -19.23
N ALA A 317 17.49 -9.93 -19.83
CA ALA A 317 17.97 -9.81 -21.20
C ALA A 317 19.34 -10.44 -21.39
N SER A 318 20.25 -10.31 -20.42
CA SER A 318 21.60 -10.90 -20.46
C SER A 318 21.57 -12.42 -20.54
N PHE A 319 20.56 -13.06 -19.97
CA PHE A 319 20.36 -14.52 -19.97
C PHE A 319 19.32 -14.99 -21.00
N GLY A 320 18.95 -14.12 -21.96
CA GLY A 320 18.16 -14.52 -23.13
C GLY A 320 16.65 -14.62 -22.88
N TYR A 321 16.13 -14.13 -21.74
CA TYR A 321 14.70 -14.08 -21.50
C TYR A 321 14.05 -13.02 -22.40
N ALA A 322 12.95 -13.42 -23.07
CA ALA A 322 12.17 -12.51 -23.89
C ALA A 322 11.46 -11.46 -23.03
N LEU A 323 11.64 -10.20 -23.38
CA LEU A 323 10.99 -9.05 -22.74
C LEU A 323 9.85 -8.60 -23.64
N ASN A 324 8.71 -9.25 -23.54
CA ASN A 324 7.51 -8.92 -24.31
C ASN A 324 6.25 -9.20 -23.46
N PRO A 325 5.08 -8.63 -23.84
CA PRO A 325 3.82 -8.86 -23.13
C PRO A 325 3.37 -10.33 -23.08
N ASP A 326 3.85 -11.16 -24.02
CA ASP A 326 3.52 -12.60 -24.07
C ASP A 326 4.37 -13.46 -23.11
N THR A 327 5.38 -12.86 -22.48
CA THR A 327 6.13 -13.55 -21.43
C THR A 327 5.23 -13.64 -20.21
N PRO A 328 4.90 -14.84 -19.70
CA PRO A 328 4.05 -14.98 -18.52
C PRO A 328 4.75 -14.45 -17.27
N ALA A 329 4.73 -13.14 -17.13
CA ALA A 329 5.26 -12.47 -15.97
C ALA A 329 4.17 -12.42 -14.88
N GLY A 330 3.91 -13.56 -14.24
CA GLY A 330 3.12 -13.64 -13.03
C GLY A 330 3.98 -13.44 -11.77
N LEU A 331 3.45 -13.79 -10.63
CA LEU A 331 4.18 -13.87 -9.36
C LEU A 331 5.43 -14.77 -9.47
N GLY A 332 5.43 -15.67 -10.46
CA GLY A 332 6.57 -16.53 -10.81
C GLY A 332 7.80 -15.82 -11.34
N LEU A 333 7.73 -14.54 -11.77
CA LEU A 333 8.89 -13.85 -12.39
C LEU A 333 10.14 -13.91 -11.52
N ILE A 334 10.03 -13.73 -10.23
CA ILE A 334 11.17 -13.72 -9.30
C ILE A 334 11.55 -15.12 -8.81
N PHE A 335 10.61 -16.06 -8.78
CA PHE A 335 10.84 -17.42 -8.29
C PHE A 335 11.18 -18.43 -9.41
N GLY A 336 10.79 -18.14 -10.65
CA GLY A 336 11.14 -18.91 -11.84
C GLY A 336 12.29 -18.24 -12.60
N PRO A 337 12.03 -17.36 -13.59
CA PRO A 337 13.05 -16.81 -14.49
C PRO A 337 14.24 -16.16 -13.80
N LEU A 338 14.04 -15.39 -12.70
CA LEU A 338 15.17 -14.81 -11.97
C LEU A 338 15.97 -15.85 -11.19
N ALA A 339 15.32 -16.82 -10.56
CA ALA A 339 16.02 -17.89 -9.86
C ALA A 339 16.83 -18.75 -10.84
N ASP A 340 16.27 -19.06 -12.02
CA ASP A 340 16.97 -19.75 -13.09
C ASP A 340 18.17 -18.93 -13.61
N THR A 341 18.00 -17.61 -13.77
CA THR A 341 19.11 -16.70 -14.10
C THR A 341 20.26 -16.82 -13.09
N PHE A 342 19.97 -16.88 -11.78
CA PHE A 342 21.01 -17.06 -10.77
C PHE A 342 21.66 -18.45 -10.84
N ALA A 343 20.88 -19.49 -11.12
CA ALA A 343 21.43 -20.83 -11.33
C ALA A 343 22.38 -20.87 -12.54
N GLN A 344 22.02 -20.23 -13.67
CA GLN A 344 22.87 -20.13 -14.86
C GLN A 344 24.16 -19.34 -14.62
N MET A 345 24.21 -18.41 -13.66
CA MET A 345 25.46 -17.73 -13.26
C MET A 345 26.44 -18.68 -12.59
N GLY A 346 25.98 -19.84 -12.09
CA GLY A 346 26.79 -20.83 -11.40
C GLY A 346 27.33 -20.38 -10.04
N THR A 347 28.13 -21.25 -9.44
CA THR A 347 28.79 -21.01 -8.16
C THR A 347 30.17 -20.39 -8.35
N PRO A 348 30.60 -19.39 -7.53
CA PRO A 348 29.85 -18.77 -6.39
C PRO A 348 28.99 -17.58 -6.80
N THR A 349 29.05 -17.08 -8.04
CA THR A 349 28.44 -15.82 -8.46
C THR A 349 26.92 -15.82 -8.27
N GLY A 350 26.24 -16.83 -8.80
CA GLY A 350 24.79 -16.96 -8.67
C GLY A 350 24.33 -17.11 -7.23
N GLN A 351 25.11 -17.84 -6.38
CA GLN A 351 24.83 -17.93 -4.95
C GLN A 351 24.87 -16.57 -4.27
N ILE A 352 25.90 -15.75 -4.55
CA ILE A 352 26.05 -14.41 -3.96
C ILE A 352 24.93 -13.49 -4.44
N VAL A 353 24.70 -13.42 -5.75
CA VAL A 353 23.69 -12.54 -6.36
C VAL A 353 22.29 -12.94 -5.91
N GLY A 354 21.96 -14.25 -5.96
CA GLY A 354 20.68 -14.78 -5.52
C GLY A 354 20.43 -14.57 -4.02
N THR A 355 21.47 -14.79 -3.18
CA THR A 355 21.37 -14.53 -1.74
C THR A 355 21.10 -13.05 -1.45
N LEU A 356 21.80 -12.13 -2.08
CA LEU A 356 21.57 -10.71 -1.93
C LEU A 356 20.17 -10.33 -2.42
N PHE A 357 19.76 -10.82 -3.58
CA PHE A 357 18.43 -10.55 -4.14
C PHE A 357 17.31 -11.04 -3.23
N PHE A 358 17.34 -12.30 -2.77
CA PHE A 358 16.28 -12.83 -1.90
C PHE A 358 16.34 -12.27 -0.48
N THR A 359 17.52 -11.82 0.00
CA THR A 359 17.62 -11.03 1.25
C THR A 359 16.89 -9.69 1.10
N ALA A 360 17.14 -8.98 0.00
CA ALA A 360 16.45 -7.73 -0.29
C ALA A 360 14.94 -7.93 -0.44
N THR A 361 14.54 -8.97 -1.18
CA THR A 361 13.12 -9.29 -1.39
C THR A 361 12.44 -9.68 -0.07
N PHE A 362 13.11 -10.45 0.78
CA PHE A 362 12.58 -10.76 2.11
C PHE A 362 12.45 -9.50 2.99
N PHE A 363 13.43 -8.61 3.01
CA PHE A 363 13.33 -7.36 3.78
C PHE A 363 12.17 -6.50 3.31
N ALA A 364 12.01 -6.34 2.00
CA ALA A 364 10.89 -5.62 1.41
C ALA A 364 9.54 -6.26 1.78
N ALA A 365 9.42 -7.57 1.62
CA ALA A 365 8.20 -8.30 1.92
C ALA A 365 7.86 -8.29 3.42
N PHE A 366 8.86 -8.51 4.28
CA PHE A 366 8.67 -8.60 5.73
C PHE A 366 8.24 -7.26 6.35
N THR A 367 8.84 -6.13 5.93
CA THR A 367 8.44 -4.81 6.43
C THR A 367 7.00 -4.46 6.06
N SER A 368 6.55 -4.87 4.88
CA SER A 368 5.14 -4.74 4.46
C SER A 368 4.22 -5.70 5.23
N ALA A 369 4.64 -6.94 5.50
CA ALA A 369 3.87 -7.89 6.31
C ALA A 369 3.62 -7.34 7.73
N VAL A 370 4.64 -6.74 8.34
CA VAL A 370 4.53 -6.06 9.64
C VAL A 370 3.51 -4.91 9.59
N SER A 371 3.52 -4.11 8.53
CA SER A 371 2.58 -2.98 8.37
C SER A 371 1.14 -3.42 8.12
N LEU A 372 0.93 -4.52 7.40
CA LEU A 372 -0.40 -5.08 7.11
C LEU A 372 -1.04 -5.74 8.34
N ALA A 373 -0.24 -6.28 9.26
CA ALA A 373 -0.77 -6.84 10.51
C ALA A 373 -1.18 -5.77 11.53
N GLU A 374 -0.52 -4.60 11.52
CA GLU A 374 -0.70 -3.57 12.54
C GLU A 374 -2.12 -3.00 12.65
N PRO A 375 -2.89 -2.73 11.57
CA PRO A 375 -4.27 -2.26 11.68
C PRO A 375 -5.18 -3.19 12.47
N GLY A 376 -5.05 -4.51 12.26
CA GLY A 376 -5.79 -5.52 13.01
C GLY A 376 -5.39 -5.58 14.48
N ILE A 377 -4.09 -5.48 14.76
CA ILE A 377 -3.57 -5.46 16.13
C ILE A 377 -4.03 -4.20 16.86
N ALA A 378 -3.92 -3.03 16.22
CA ALA A 378 -4.41 -1.77 16.78
C ALA A 378 -5.91 -1.84 17.13
N TYR A 379 -6.72 -2.43 16.25
CA TYR A 379 -8.15 -2.65 16.49
C TYR A 379 -8.38 -3.54 17.72
N VAL A 380 -7.71 -4.69 17.82
CA VAL A 380 -7.88 -5.64 18.93
C VAL A 380 -7.43 -5.02 20.26
N VAL A 381 -6.32 -4.28 20.26
CA VAL A 381 -5.82 -3.59 21.47
C VAL A 381 -6.78 -2.51 21.94
N GLU A 382 -7.25 -1.64 21.03
CA GLU A 382 -8.02 -0.45 21.41
C GLU A 382 -9.51 -0.72 21.63
N GLU A 383 -10.11 -1.63 20.86
CA GLU A 383 -11.55 -1.90 20.93
C GLU A 383 -11.89 -3.08 21.87
N ARG A 384 -10.96 -3.99 22.08
CA ARG A 384 -11.16 -5.17 22.93
C ARG A 384 -10.37 -5.10 24.25
N GLY A 385 -9.46 -4.12 24.40
CA GLY A 385 -8.64 -3.97 25.59
C GLY A 385 -7.64 -5.13 25.81
N ILE A 386 -7.32 -5.89 24.75
CA ILE A 386 -6.40 -7.02 24.82
C ILE A 386 -4.96 -6.48 24.79
N ASP A 387 -4.10 -7.03 25.64
CA ASP A 387 -2.67 -6.70 25.66
C ASP A 387 -2.04 -6.90 24.27
N ARG A 388 -1.12 -5.98 23.89
CA ARG A 388 -0.51 -5.93 22.55
C ARG A 388 0.16 -7.25 22.14
N ARG A 389 0.85 -7.90 23.09
CA ARG A 389 1.51 -9.19 22.82
C ARG A 389 0.49 -10.28 22.45
N ARG A 390 -0.61 -10.36 23.21
CA ARG A 390 -1.70 -11.33 22.92
C ARG A 390 -2.43 -10.96 21.62
N ALA A 391 -2.66 -9.68 21.38
CA ALA A 391 -3.27 -9.21 20.15
C ALA A 391 -2.42 -9.57 18.91
N ALA A 392 -1.09 -9.39 18.97
CA ALA A 392 -0.18 -9.77 17.90
C ALA A 392 -0.23 -11.27 17.60
N ILE A 393 -0.20 -12.11 18.63
CA ILE A 393 -0.30 -13.57 18.49
C ILE A 393 -1.65 -13.96 17.86
N LEU A 394 -2.77 -13.42 18.38
CA LEU A 394 -4.11 -13.75 17.90
C LEU A 394 -4.32 -13.34 16.44
N VAL A 395 -3.91 -12.11 16.08
CA VAL A 395 -4.07 -11.59 14.71
C VAL A 395 -3.20 -12.37 13.73
N CYS A 396 -1.92 -12.62 14.05
CA CYS A 396 -1.05 -13.42 13.17
C CYS A 396 -1.52 -14.88 13.05
N ALA A 397 -2.02 -15.50 14.12
CA ALA A 397 -2.59 -16.84 14.07
C ALA A 397 -3.86 -16.88 13.21
N LEU A 398 -4.75 -15.88 13.33
CA LEU A 398 -5.94 -15.78 12.50
C LEU A 398 -5.58 -15.63 11.02
N ILE A 399 -4.60 -14.75 10.70
CA ILE A 399 -4.15 -14.54 9.32
C ILE A 399 -3.51 -15.82 8.76
N TYR A 400 -2.74 -16.55 9.56
CA TYR A 400 -2.20 -17.85 9.16
C TYR A 400 -3.32 -18.84 8.79
N VAL A 401 -4.35 -18.94 9.64
CA VAL A 401 -5.51 -19.82 9.35
C VAL A 401 -6.25 -19.39 8.08
N LEU A 402 -6.44 -18.07 7.87
CA LEU A 402 -7.07 -17.55 6.66
C LEU A 402 -6.28 -17.89 5.38
N GLY A 403 -4.95 -17.87 5.43
CA GLY A 403 -4.10 -18.16 4.28
C GLY A 403 -3.91 -19.67 3.98
N ILE A 404 -4.39 -20.58 4.82
CA ILE A 404 -4.24 -22.03 4.59
C ILE A 404 -4.83 -22.44 3.22
N GLY A 405 -5.98 -21.90 2.84
CA GLY A 405 -6.61 -22.21 1.54
C GLY A 405 -5.72 -21.83 0.37
N ALA A 406 -5.18 -20.62 0.38
CA ALA A 406 -4.26 -20.14 -0.66
C ALA A 406 -2.92 -20.90 -0.65
N ALA A 407 -2.47 -21.41 0.49
CA ALA A 407 -1.26 -22.21 0.59
C ALA A 407 -1.37 -23.60 -0.08
N PHE A 408 -2.59 -24.12 -0.24
CA PHE A 408 -2.85 -25.38 -0.93
C PHE A 408 -3.29 -25.23 -2.38
N SER A 409 -3.55 -24.02 -2.85
CA SER A 409 -4.02 -23.76 -4.22
C SER A 409 -3.35 -22.53 -4.80
N PHE A 410 -2.40 -22.74 -5.72
CA PHE A 410 -1.77 -21.65 -6.44
C PHE A 410 -2.78 -20.80 -7.21
N GLN A 411 -3.83 -21.41 -7.77
CA GLN A 411 -4.91 -20.70 -8.45
C GLN A 411 -5.66 -19.74 -7.51
N LEU A 412 -5.94 -20.19 -6.28
CA LEU A 412 -6.56 -19.34 -5.27
C LEU A 412 -5.63 -18.20 -4.83
N LEU A 413 -4.33 -18.51 -4.62
CA LEU A 413 -3.32 -17.51 -4.29
C LEU A 413 -3.18 -16.44 -5.38
N ASP A 414 -3.14 -16.86 -6.64
CA ASP A 414 -3.05 -15.95 -7.79
C ASP A 414 -4.31 -15.07 -7.90
N PHE A 415 -5.50 -15.66 -7.78
CA PHE A 415 -6.77 -14.93 -7.76
C PHE A 415 -6.83 -13.91 -6.61
N GLU A 416 -6.45 -14.29 -5.39
CA GLU A 416 -6.40 -13.39 -4.23
C GLU A 416 -5.40 -12.25 -4.42
N SER A 417 -4.22 -12.54 -4.98
CA SER A 417 -3.13 -11.59 -5.10
C SER A 417 -3.33 -10.56 -6.22
N LEU A 418 -4.03 -10.92 -7.28
CA LEU A 418 -4.27 -10.05 -8.44
C LEU A 418 -5.69 -9.49 -8.41
N ALA A 419 -6.70 -10.31 -8.71
CA ALA A 419 -8.05 -9.82 -8.97
C ALA A 419 -8.72 -9.24 -7.71
N LEU A 420 -8.70 -10.01 -6.61
CA LEU A 420 -9.42 -9.62 -5.40
C LEU A 420 -8.72 -8.48 -4.66
N THR A 421 -7.38 -8.47 -4.66
CA THR A 421 -6.59 -7.39 -4.08
C THR A 421 -6.79 -6.09 -4.81
N ASP A 422 -6.75 -6.07 -6.16
CA ASP A 422 -6.93 -4.84 -6.93
C ASP A 422 -8.32 -4.24 -6.72
N ALA A 423 -9.37 -5.07 -6.77
CA ALA A 423 -10.73 -4.62 -6.50
C ALA A 423 -10.88 -4.06 -5.07
N SER A 424 -10.26 -4.71 -4.09
CA SER A 424 -10.30 -4.32 -2.68
C SER A 424 -9.62 -2.98 -2.42
N ILE A 425 -8.45 -2.75 -3.01
CA ILE A 425 -7.68 -1.51 -2.87
C ILE A 425 -8.41 -0.35 -3.55
N VAL A 426 -8.96 -0.56 -4.74
CA VAL A 426 -9.75 0.45 -5.45
C VAL A 426 -11.01 0.80 -4.66
N LEU A 427 -11.71 -0.19 -4.09
CA LEU A 427 -12.86 0.04 -3.20
C LEU A 427 -12.47 0.86 -1.97
N GLY A 428 -11.38 0.50 -1.31
CA GLY A 428 -10.89 1.24 -0.15
C GLY A 428 -10.55 2.69 -0.49
N GLY A 429 -9.85 2.92 -1.60
CA GLY A 429 -9.53 4.26 -2.11
C GLY A 429 -10.77 5.08 -2.45
N PHE A 430 -11.76 4.46 -3.09
CA PHE A 430 -13.05 5.07 -3.38
C PHE A 430 -13.76 5.53 -2.09
N LEU A 431 -13.82 4.68 -1.06
CA LEU A 431 -14.44 5.03 0.22
C LEU A 431 -13.72 6.19 0.92
N ILE A 432 -12.38 6.22 0.93
CA ILE A 432 -11.61 7.35 1.48
C ILE A 432 -11.92 8.63 0.72
N ALA A 433 -11.89 8.60 -0.61
CA ALA A 433 -12.14 9.76 -1.46
C ALA A 433 -13.58 10.31 -1.26
N VAL A 434 -14.56 9.41 -1.20
CA VAL A 434 -15.97 9.79 -0.93
C VAL A 434 -16.12 10.37 0.48
N TYR A 435 -15.51 9.77 1.50
CA TYR A 435 -15.58 10.31 2.85
C TYR A 435 -14.97 11.71 2.96
N VAL A 436 -13.76 11.88 2.45
CA VAL A 436 -13.02 13.16 2.53
C VAL A 436 -13.68 14.25 1.67
N GLY A 437 -14.13 13.88 0.47
CA GLY A 437 -14.66 14.84 -0.51
C GLY A 437 -16.12 15.24 -0.30
N TRP A 438 -16.95 14.34 0.27
CA TRP A 438 -18.41 14.53 0.30
C TRP A 438 -19.00 14.48 1.70
N PHE A 439 -18.48 13.65 2.60
CA PHE A 439 -19.04 13.48 3.95
C PHE A 439 -18.33 14.30 5.02
N SER A 440 -17.03 14.56 4.89
CA SER A 440 -16.32 15.49 5.78
C SER A 440 -16.62 16.93 5.36
N PRO A 441 -16.97 17.85 6.31
CA PRO A 441 -17.12 19.26 5.96
C PRO A 441 -15.85 19.79 5.25
N GLY A 442 -16.00 20.40 4.06
CA GLY A 442 -14.87 20.75 3.20
C GLY A 442 -13.83 21.68 3.85
N ALA A 443 -14.27 22.59 4.74
CA ALA A 443 -13.35 23.42 5.53
C ALA A 443 -12.50 22.58 6.50
N VAL A 444 -13.14 21.60 7.17
CA VAL A 444 -12.47 20.70 8.13
C VAL A 444 -11.52 19.76 7.41
N ALA A 445 -11.92 19.19 6.25
CA ALA A 445 -11.06 18.33 5.46
C ALA A 445 -9.79 19.06 4.99
N ARG A 446 -9.94 20.29 4.48
CA ARG A 446 -8.79 21.13 4.07
C ARG A 446 -7.91 21.51 5.26
N ALA A 447 -8.50 21.94 6.37
CA ALA A 447 -7.74 22.27 7.58
C ALA A 447 -6.90 21.08 8.08
N ARG A 448 -7.46 19.86 8.06
CA ARG A 448 -6.72 18.65 8.44
C ARG A 448 -5.55 18.33 7.50
N MET A 449 -5.70 18.60 6.19
CA MET A 449 -4.62 18.40 5.21
C MET A 449 -3.50 19.43 5.37
N ASP A 450 -3.87 20.69 5.61
CA ASP A 450 -2.92 21.82 5.67
C ASP A 450 -2.36 22.05 7.08
N GLU A 451 -2.83 21.36 8.09
CA GLU A 451 -2.34 21.50 9.46
C GLU A 451 -0.82 21.24 9.51
N CYS A 452 -0.07 22.25 10.01
CA CYS A 452 1.39 22.23 10.10
C CYS A 452 2.16 22.30 8.76
N GLU A 453 1.49 22.60 7.65
CA GLU A 453 2.17 22.87 6.38
C GLU A 453 2.69 24.33 6.36
N LYS A 454 4.01 24.50 6.16
CA LYS A 454 4.62 25.81 6.05
C LYS A 454 4.60 26.31 4.60
N GLY A 455 3.78 27.31 4.32
CA GLY A 455 3.82 28.07 3.07
C GLY A 455 3.16 27.46 1.84
N TRP A 456 2.83 26.16 1.83
CA TRP A 456 2.14 25.51 0.72
C TRP A 456 0.88 24.80 1.21
N THR A 457 -0.28 25.20 0.68
CA THR A 457 -1.56 24.60 1.01
C THR A 457 -1.86 23.45 0.05
N ILE A 458 -1.48 22.23 0.43
CA ILE A 458 -1.71 21.04 -0.40
C ILE A 458 -3.20 20.78 -0.63
N SER A 459 -4.06 21.22 0.29
CA SER A 459 -5.50 21.04 0.18
C SER A 459 -6.11 21.71 -1.05
N LYS A 460 -5.47 22.76 -1.59
CA LYS A 460 -5.93 23.40 -2.84
C LYS A 460 -5.91 22.44 -4.02
N PHE A 461 -5.00 21.47 -4.01
CA PHE A 461 -4.90 20.43 -5.02
C PHE A 461 -5.55 19.11 -4.57
N ALA A 462 -5.21 18.63 -3.38
CA ALA A 462 -5.66 17.34 -2.88
C ALA A 462 -7.17 17.27 -2.63
N TYR A 463 -7.79 18.34 -2.09
CA TYR A 463 -9.22 18.31 -1.79
C TYR A 463 -10.12 18.24 -3.04
N PRO A 464 -9.93 19.06 -4.10
CA PRO A 464 -10.69 18.90 -5.34
C PRO A 464 -10.48 17.52 -5.98
N MET A 465 -9.27 16.96 -5.91
CA MET A 465 -9.02 15.60 -6.37
C MET A 465 -9.86 14.58 -5.60
N MET A 466 -9.88 14.63 -4.26
CA MET A 466 -10.69 13.72 -3.44
C MET A 466 -12.18 13.90 -3.68
N ARG A 467 -12.62 15.10 -4.05
CA ARG A 467 -14.04 15.39 -4.23
C ARG A 467 -14.58 15.00 -5.61
N TYR A 468 -13.82 15.19 -6.66
CA TYR A 468 -14.31 15.04 -8.03
C TYR A 468 -13.57 13.97 -8.83
N VAL A 469 -12.23 14.02 -8.84
CA VAL A 469 -11.41 13.20 -9.72
C VAL A 469 -11.34 11.75 -9.22
N MET A 470 -10.99 11.58 -7.96
CA MET A 470 -10.80 10.24 -7.39
C MET A 470 -12.07 9.40 -7.33
N PRO A 471 -13.23 9.91 -6.88
CA PRO A 471 -14.46 9.12 -6.93
C PRO A 471 -14.87 8.72 -8.35
N ALA A 472 -14.65 9.60 -9.34
CA ALA A 472 -14.97 9.29 -10.74
C ALA A 472 -14.03 8.19 -11.28
N ILE A 473 -12.72 8.36 -11.16
CA ILE A 473 -11.73 7.39 -11.65
C ILE A 473 -11.90 6.04 -10.93
N LEU A 474 -11.87 6.04 -9.59
CA LEU A 474 -11.94 4.80 -8.81
C LEU A 474 -13.31 4.12 -8.91
N GLY A 475 -14.39 4.88 -9.07
CA GLY A 475 -15.73 4.34 -9.30
C GLY A 475 -15.82 3.62 -10.65
N VAL A 476 -15.29 4.20 -11.74
CA VAL A 476 -15.23 3.55 -13.04
C VAL A 476 -14.32 2.32 -13.02
N LEU A 477 -13.15 2.43 -12.38
CA LEU A 477 -12.23 1.30 -12.23
C LEU A 477 -12.86 0.14 -11.45
N LEU A 478 -13.56 0.44 -10.36
CA LEU A 478 -14.25 -0.57 -9.58
C LEU A 478 -15.33 -1.29 -10.40
N LEU A 479 -16.09 -0.55 -11.22
CA LEU A 479 -17.06 -1.14 -12.14
C LEU A 479 -16.36 -2.06 -13.14
N PHE A 480 -15.25 -1.66 -13.75
CA PHE A 480 -14.50 -2.49 -14.69
C PHE A 480 -13.90 -3.73 -14.01
N GLN A 481 -13.40 -3.61 -12.81
CA GLN A 481 -12.88 -4.76 -12.06
C GLN A 481 -13.97 -5.74 -11.67
N ILE A 482 -15.16 -5.28 -11.32
CA ILE A 482 -16.28 -6.15 -10.96
C ILE A 482 -16.91 -6.81 -12.20
N MET A 483 -17.17 -6.04 -13.25
CA MET A 483 -17.98 -6.45 -14.40
C MET A 483 -17.16 -6.88 -15.63
N GLY A 484 -15.86 -6.64 -15.63
CA GLY A 484 -14.98 -6.75 -16.80
C GLY A 484 -14.89 -5.45 -17.60
N THR A 485 -13.76 -5.25 -18.29
CA THR A 485 -13.55 -4.07 -19.13
C THR A 485 -14.32 -4.24 -20.44
N PRO A 486 -15.12 -3.24 -20.87
CA PRO A 486 -15.82 -3.32 -22.15
C PRO A 486 -14.84 -3.51 -23.31
N CYS A 487 -15.19 -4.37 -24.25
CA CYS A 487 -14.40 -4.75 -25.43
C CYS A 487 -13.88 -3.57 -26.25
N VAL A 488 -14.71 -2.56 -26.42
CA VAL A 488 -14.37 -1.34 -27.19
C VAL A 488 -13.21 -0.58 -26.52
N LEU A 489 -13.06 -0.69 -25.19
CA LEU A 489 -12.04 0.02 -24.42
C LEU A 489 -10.78 -0.82 -24.20
N SER A 490 -10.85 -2.14 -24.36
CA SER A 490 -9.72 -3.07 -24.21
C SER A 490 -8.99 -3.37 -25.53
N GLY A 491 -9.40 -2.74 -26.63
CA GLY A 491 -8.76 -2.98 -27.93
C GLY A 491 -9.13 -4.34 -28.56
N GLY A 492 -10.19 -4.98 -28.06
CA GLY A 492 -10.67 -6.28 -28.58
C GLY A 492 -10.39 -7.47 -27.66
N ASP A 493 -9.56 -7.28 -26.63
CA ASP A 493 -9.26 -8.36 -25.67
C ASP A 493 -10.37 -8.52 -24.62
N GLU A 494 -10.78 -9.78 -24.38
CA GLU A 494 -11.71 -10.10 -23.30
C GLU A 494 -11.01 -10.04 -21.96
N SER A 495 -11.34 -9.04 -21.11
CA SER A 495 -10.96 -9.07 -19.70
C SER A 495 -12.11 -9.62 -18.86
N SER A 496 -11.87 -10.72 -18.14
CA SER A 496 -12.86 -11.28 -17.22
C SER A 496 -12.98 -10.38 -15.99
N GLY A 497 -14.22 -9.96 -15.65
CA GLY A 497 -14.47 -9.24 -14.40
C GLY A 497 -14.39 -10.15 -13.17
N LEU A 498 -14.31 -9.55 -11.99
CA LEU A 498 -14.23 -10.28 -10.72
C LEU A 498 -15.39 -11.28 -10.54
N ILE A 499 -16.61 -10.92 -10.96
CA ILE A 499 -17.76 -11.82 -10.89
C ILE A 499 -17.53 -13.07 -11.73
N GLU A 500 -17.05 -12.92 -12.98
CA GLU A 500 -16.75 -14.05 -13.86
C GLU A 500 -15.64 -14.94 -13.29
N GLN A 501 -14.59 -14.32 -12.75
CA GLN A 501 -13.47 -15.05 -12.13
C GLN A 501 -13.93 -15.84 -10.89
N ILE A 502 -14.77 -15.24 -10.03
CA ILE A 502 -15.33 -15.93 -8.86
C ILE A 502 -16.16 -17.13 -9.31
N VAL A 503 -17.05 -16.95 -10.29
CA VAL A 503 -17.91 -18.06 -10.76
C VAL A 503 -17.08 -19.18 -11.38
N LYS A 504 -16.06 -18.86 -12.18
CA LYS A 504 -15.11 -19.86 -12.73
C LYS A 504 -14.34 -20.61 -11.64
N GLN A 505 -13.91 -19.90 -10.58
CA GLN A 505 -13.18 -20.51 -9.45
C GLN A 505 -14.03 -21.57 -8.70
N PHE A 506 -15.35 -21.40 -8.67
CA PHE A 506 -16.28 -22.35 -8.06
C PHE A 506 -16.95 -23.32 -9.06
N GLY A 507 -16.42 -23.43 -10.30
CA GLY A 507 -16.84 -24.40 -11.31
C GLY A 507 -18.16 -24.06 -12.01
N GLY A 508 -18.59 -22.80 -12.01
CA GLY A 508 -19.80 -22.33 -12.69
C GLY A 508 -19.54 -21.64 -14.02
N ASP A 509 -20.58 -21.57 -14.87
CA ASP A 509 -20.57 -20.75 -16.09
C ASP A 509 -21.13 -19.35 -15.76
N ALA A 510 -20.27 -18.33 -15.79
CA ALA A 510 -20.70 -16.95 -15.56
C ALA A 510 -21.30 -16.34 -16.84
N PRO A 511 -22.41 -15.59 -16.74
CA PRO A 511 -22.90 -14.81 -17.87
C PRO A 511 -21.87 -13.74 -18.25
N LYS A 512 -21.49 -13.68 -19.51
CA LYS A 512 -20.64 -12.60 -20.07
C LYS A 512 -21.42 -11.29 -20.06
N VAL A 513 -21.20 -10.46 -19.05
CA VAL A 513 -21.98 -9.21 -18.87
C VAL A 513 -21.51 -8.10 -19.80
N LEU A 514 -20.23 -8.10 -20.21
CA LEU A 514 -19.61 -7.09 -21.08
C LEU A 514 -18.64 -7.70 -22.11
N GLY A 515 -18.75 -9.01 -22.39
CA GLY A 515 -17.85 -9.74 -23.27
C GLY A 515 -17.95 -9.31 -24.74
N CYS A 516 -16.86 -9.43 -25.47
CA CYS A 516 -16.82 -9.34 -26.92
C CYS A 516 -17.61 -10.50 -27.55
N ALA A 517 -18.21 -10.29 -28.70
CA ALA A 517 -18.59 -11.41 -29.55
C ALA A 517 -17.29 -12.21 -29.86
N PRO A 518 -17.32 -13.56 -29.80
CA PRO A 518 -16.13 -14.34 -30.11
C PRO A 518 -15.64 -13.91 -31.50
N SER A 519 -14.36 -13.52 -31.58
CA SER A 519 -13.69 -13.31 -32.85
C SER A 519 -13.84 -14.59 -33.67
N ALA A 520 -14.39 -14.49 -34.88
CA ALA A 520 -14.47 -15.64 -35.76
C ALA A 520 -13.09 -16.28 -35.89
N PRO A 521 -12.96 -17.64 -35.85
CA PRO A 521 -11.68 -18.29 -35.92
C PRO A 521 -10.95 -17.80 -37.16
N ALA A 522 -9.73 -17.28 -36.99
CA ALA A 522 -8.86 -16.86 -38.06
C ALA A 522 -8.60 -18.08 -38.96
N GLY A 523 -9.33 -18.25 -40.04
CA GLY A 523 -9.22 -19.39 -40.95
C GLY A 523 -10.41 -19.67 -41.85
N ALA A 524 -11.53 -18.98 -41.66
CA ALA A 524 -12.66 -19.06 -42.61
C ALA A 524 -12.51 -18.01 -43.71
N THR A 525 -11.63 -18.24 -44.68
CA THR A 525 -11.72 -17.58 -46.00
C THR A 525 -12.83 -18.23 -46.83
N PRO A 526 -13.67 -17.45 -47.55
CA PRO A 526 -14.76 -17.96 -48.35
C PRO A 526 -14.31 -18.80 -49.51
#